data_9ef2b2e74f346afb246e4ba7a5a2b9d1
#
_entry.id   9ef2b2e74f346afb246e4ba7a5a2b9d1
#
_cell.length_a   1.000
_cell.length_b   1.000
_cell.length_c   1.000
_cell.angle_alpha   90.00
_cell.angle_beta   90.00
_cell.angle_gamma   90.00
#
_symmetry.space_group_name_H-M   'P 1'
#
loop_
_entity.id
_entity.type
_entity.pdbx_description
1 polymer ?
#
loop_
_entity_poly.entity_id
_entity_poly.type
_entity_poly.pdbx_seq_one_letter_code
_entity_poly.pdbx_strand_id
1 'polypeptide(L)'
;MVGNPNVGKTSLFNRLTNLLAKTSNFAGTTVDRRTGTADLNEGQSCTLVDLPGLYSLTASSPEEQIARAFITGESECPPEGVLVVVDATNLQRSLAVAREAIQCGRPTLVAVNMIELARKSGVDVDLDVLSQKLGCPVIGVSARTGEGLDDLKSNLRQLLQPRKMVVLGAEAEPAEIEC
;
A
#
# COMPACT_ATOMS: atom_id res chain seq x y z
N MET A 1 -2.46 -1.77 -4.13
CA MET A 1 -2.25 -2.63 -2.95
C MET A 1 -1.52 -3.90 -3.36
N VAL A 2 -0.47 -4.28 -2.66
CA VAL A 2 0.44 -5.39 -2.99
C VAL A 2 0.72 -6.26 -1.75
N GLY A 3 1.13 -7.50 -1.94
CA GLY A 3 1.51 -8.42 -0.86
C GLY A 3 1.52 -9.87 -1.33
N ASN A 4 2.05 -10.75 -0.50
CA ASN A 4 2.13 -12.18 -0.81
C ASN A 4 0.73 -12.80 -0.95
N PRO A 5 0.60 -13.95 -1.61
CA PRO A 5 -0.62 -14.75 -1.53
C PRO A 5 -0.97 -15.10 -0.08
N ASN A 6 -2.27 -15.12 0.23
CA ASN A 6 -2.84 -15.51 1.52
C ASN A 6 -2.56 -14.59 2.72
N VAL A 7 -1.96 -13.41 2.54
CA VAL A 7 -1.80 -12.41 3.62
C VAL A 7 -3.10 -11.67 3.97
N GLY A 8 -4.23 -12.07 3.38
CA GLY A 8 -5.53 -11.43 3.58
C GLY A 8 -5.71 -10.12 2.80
N LYS A 9 -4.92 -9.91 1.75
CA LYS A 9 -4.97 -8.73 0.88
C LYS A 9 -6.39 -8.45 0.36
N THR A 10 -7.03 -9.43 -0.25
CA THR A 10 -8.41 -9.30 -0.76
C THR A 10 -9.44 -9.01 0.34
N SER A 11 -9.27 -9.59 1.53
CA SER A 11 -10.15 -9.32 2.67
C SER A 11 -10.00 -7.88 3.13
N LEU A 12 -8.77 -7.37 3.21
CA LEU A 12 -8.49 -5.98 3.57
C LEU A 12 -9.02 -5.01 2.51
N PHE A 13 -8.80 -5.32 1.23
CA PHE A 13 -9.35 -4.56 0.11
C PHE A 13 -10.87 -4.43 0.20
N ASN A 14 -11.57 -5.54 0.39
CA ASN A 14 -13.03 -5.58 0.51
C ASN A 14 -13.53 -4.75 1.70
N ARG A 15 -12.81 -4.77 2.81
CA ARG A 15 -13.14 -3.95 3.99
C ARG A 15 -12.96 -2.46 3.73
N LEU A 16 -11.87 -2.07 3.10
CA LEU A 16 -11.58 -0.66 2.79
C LEU A 16 -12.54 -0.09 1.74
N THR A 17 -12.97 -0.91 0.78
CA THR A 17 -13.85 -0.49 -0.32
C THR A 17 -15.34 -0.79 -0.08
N ASN A 18 -15.71 -1.27 1.12
CA ASN A 18 -17.09 -1.70 1.46
C ASN A 18 -17.69 -2.68 0.43
N LEU A 19 -16.87 -3.61 -0.11
CA LEU A 19 -17.24 -4.58 -1.13
C LEU A 19 -17.64 -3.97 -2.50
N LEU A 20 -17.46 -2.67 -2.68
CA LEU A 20 -17.74 -1.97 -3.93
C LEU A 20 -16.51 -2.00 -4.85
N ALA A 21 -16.25 -3.17 -5.44
CA ALA A 21 -15.13 -3.37 -6.37
C ALA A 21 -15.63 -3.57 -7.80
N LYS A 22 -14.87 -3.04 -8.75
CA LYS A 22 -15.02 -3.33 -10.18
C LYS A 22 -13.88 -4.26 -10.59
N THR A 23 -14.20 -5.26 -11.40
CA THR A 23 -13.20 -6.15 -12.00
C THR A 23 -13.06 -5.81 -13.47
N SER A 24 -11.85 -5.69 -13.95
CA SER A 24 -11.46 -5.52 -15.35
C SER A 24 -10.11 -6.22 -15.54
N ASN A 25 -9.54 -6.19 -16.73
CA ASN A 25 -8.18 -6.68 -16.94
C ASN A 25 -7.19 -5.50 -16.96
N PHE A 26 -5.92 -5.79 -16.66
CA PHE A 26 -4.85 -4.84 -16.97
C PHE A 26 -4.72 -4.71 -18.48
N ALA A 27 -4.43 -3.49 -18.96
CA ALA A 27 -4.35 -3.20 -20.40
C ALA A 27 -3.42 -4.18 -21.14
N GLY A 28 -3.93 -4.78 -22.21
CA GLY A 28 -3.17 -5.73 -23.02
C GLY A 28 -2.88 -7.10 -22.38
N THR A 29 -3.56 -7.46 -21.30
CA THR A 29 -3.33 -8.72 -20.57
C THR A 29 -4.63 -9.44 -20.23
N THR A 30 -4.52 -10.72 -19.81
CA THR A 30 -5.62 -11.50 -19.25
C THR A 30 -5.64 -11.48 -17.72
N VAL A 31 -4.76 -10.69 -17.09
CA VAL A 31 -4.64 -10.61 -15.64
C VAL A 31 -5.71 -9.68 -15.07
N ASP A 32 -6.45 -10.16 -14.09
CA ASP A 32 -7.53 -9.42 -13.45
C ASP A 32 -7.01 -8.19 -12.69
N ARG A 33 -7.67 -7.07 -12.92
CA ARG A 33 -7.50 -5.81 -12.20
C ARG A 33 -8.76 -5.56 -11.37
N ARG A 34 -8.60 -5.50 -10.07
CA ARG A 34 -9.68 -5.11 -9.15
C ARG A 34 -9.44 -3.69 -8.67
N THR A 35 -10.45 -2.83 -8.84
CA THR A 35 -10.40 -1.44 -8.38
C THR A 35 -11.61 -1.15 -7.50
N GLY A 36 -11.42 -0.32 -6.49
CA GLY A 36 -12.50 0.10 -5.61
C GLY A 36 -12.17 1.44 -4.95
N THR A 37 -13.19 2.17 -4.55
CA THR A 37 -13.04 3.42 -3.82
C THR A 37 -13.04 3.13 -2.32
N ALA A 38 -12.00 3.56 -1.63
CA ALA A 38 -11.90 3.52 -0.18
C ALA A 38 -12.23 4.90 0.38
N ASP A 39 -13.16 4.94 1.34
CA ASP A 39 -13.42 6.12 2.15
C ASP A 39 -12.34 6.23 3.23
N LEU A 40 -11.60 7.33 3.22
CA LEU A 40 -10.52 7.62 4.18
C LEU A 40 -10.99 8.49 5.35
N ASN A 41 -12.29 8.61 5.55
CA ASN A 41 -12.93 9.50 6.50
C ASN A 41 -12.76 11.00 6.15
N GLU A 42 -13.43 11.88 6.89
CA GLU A 42 -13.36 13.34 6.71
C GLU A 42 -13.64 13.80 5.26
N GLY A 43 -14.48 13.08 4.52
CA GLY A 43 -14.87 13.41 3.15
C GLY A 43 -13.79 13.15 2.09
N GLN A 44 -12.71 12.49 2.46
CA GLN A 44 -11.66 12.11 1.52
C GLN A 44 -11.78 10.65 1.10
N SER A 45 -11.45 10.36 -0.14
CA SER A 45 -11.43 9.00 -0.68
C SER A 45 -10.24 8.78 -1.60
N CYS A 46 -9.88 7.52 -1.81
CA CYS A 46 -8.89 7.15 -2.81
C CYS A 46 -9.35 5.95 -3.62
N THR A 47 -8.79 5.79 -4.81
CA THR A 47 -8.96 4.57 -5.60
C THR A 47 -7.90 3.56 -5.21
N LEU A 48 -8.32 2.41 -4.70
CA LEU A 48 -7.45 1.27 -4.47
C LEU A 48 -7.42 0.38 -5.70
N VAL A 49 -6.22 -0.03 -6.11
CA VAL A 49 -5.99 -1.07 -7.12
C VAL A 49 -5.40 -2.27 -6.42
N ASP A 50 -6.09 -3.42 -6.49
CA ASP A 50 -5.61 -4.69 -5.96
C ASP A 50 -4.76 -5.39 -7.01
N LEU A 51 -3.47 -5.54 -6.73
CA LEU A 51 -2.53 -6.26 -7.59
C LEU A 51 -2.56 -7.75 -7.26
N PRO A 52 -2.23 -8.64 -8.22
CA PRO A 52 -2.07 -10.05 -7.94
C PRO A 52 -1.13 -10.30 -6.75
N GLY A 53 -1.35 -11.40 -6.04
CA GLY A 53 -0.44 -11.82 -4.96
C GLY A 53 0.90 -12.26 -5.54
N LEU A 54 1.99 -11.76 -4.98
CA LEU A 54 3.35 -12.05 -5.46
C LEU A 54 4.31 -12.28 -4.31
N TYR A 55 5.36 -13.02 -4.59
CA TYR A 55 6.42 -13.30 -3.62
C TYR A 55 7.63 -12.38 -3.79
N SER A 56 7.78 -11.78 -4.96
CA SER A 56 8.87 -10.85 -5.30
C SER A 56 8.43 -9.93 -6.44
N LEU A 57 9.07 -8.79 -6.57
CA LEU A 57 8.97 -7.91 -7.73
C LEU A 57 10.06 -8.20 -8.80
N THR A 58 10.84 -9.26 -8.64
CA THR A 58 11.81 -9.75 -9.64
C THR A 58 11.13 -10.51 -10.78
N ALA A 59 10.09 -9.99 -11.32
CA ALA A 59 9.38 -10.25 -12.59
C ALA A 59 9.64 -11.63 -13.27
N SER A 60 9.27 -12.71 -12.57
CA SER A 60 9.36 -14.08 -13.11
C SER A 60 8.05 -14.54 -13.76
N SER A 61 6.91 -13.96 -13.39
CA SER A 61 5.59 -14.26 -13.95
C SER A 61 4.96 -13.02 -14.59
N PRO A 62 3.95 -13.17 -15.48
CA PRO A 62 3.20 -12.06 -16.03
C PRO A 62 2.58 -11.16 -14.95
N GLU A 63 2.09 -11.75 -13.87
CA GLU A 63 1.49 -11.06 -12.73
C GLU A 63 2.53 -10.19 -11.99
N GLU A 64 3.75 -10.72 -11.80
CA GLU A 64 4.86 -9.99 -11.18
C GLU A 64 5.36 -8.87 -12.06
N GLN A 65 5.39 -9.06 -13.39
CA GLN A 65 5.74 -8.01 -14.36
C GLN A 65 4.74 -6.84 -14.30
N ILE A 66 3.44 -7.14 -14.25
CA ILE A 66 2.39 -6.12 -14.13
C ILE A 66 2.53 -5.37 -12.81
N ALA A 67 2.69 -6.09 -11.71
CA ALA A 67 2.82 -5.46 -10.40
C ALA A 67 4.06 -4.56 -10.33
N ARG A 68 5.18 -5.02 -10.86
CA ARG A 68 6.41 -4.24 -10.97
C ARG A 68 6.20 -2.98 -11.79
N ALA A 69 5.71 -3.10 -13.02
CA ALA A 69 5.48 -1.96 -13.91
C ALA A 69 4.54 -0.92 -13.26
N PHE A 70 3.53 -1.41 -12.50
CA PHE A 70 2.62 -0.53 -11.79
C PHE A 70 3.31 0.21 -10.64
N ILE A 71 4.11 -0.48 -9.82
CA ILE A 71 4.79 0.10 -8.65
C ILE A 71 5.95 1.02 -9.08
N THR A 72 6.74 0.65 -10.10
CA THR A 72 7.85 1.45 -10.60
C THR A 72 7.38 2.70 -11.36
N GLY A 73 6.13 2.71 -11.81
CA GLY A 73 5.55 3.82 -12.56
C GLY A 73 5.76 3.73 -14.06
N GLU A 74 6.11 2.54 -14.56
CA GLU A 74 6.18 2.23 -15.99
C GLU A 74 4.80 2.03 -16.62
N SER A 75 3.74 1.97 -15.79
CA SER A 75 2.35 1.89 -16.25
C SER A 75 1.82 3.27 -16.67
N GLU A 76 0.80 3.30 -17.54
CA GLU A 76 0.13 4.53 -17.98
C GLU A 76 -0.42 5.38 -16.85
N CYS A 77 -0.81 4.76 -15.74
CA CYS A 77 -1.33 5.42 -14.54
C CYS A 77 -0.55 4.95 -13.30
N PRO A 78 0.61 5.54 -13.01
CA PRO A 78 1.39 5.15 -11.85
C PRO A 78 0.66 5.50 -10.53
N PRO A 79 0.81 4.68 -9.49
CA PRO A 79 0.16 4.94 -8.21
C PRO A 79 0.83 6.12 -7.48
N GLU A 80 0.04 6.89 -6.76
CA GLU A 80 0.52 7.95 -5.86
C GLU A 80 1.22 7.38 -4.63
N GLY A 81 0.81 6.18 -4.19
CA GLY A 81 1.40 5.47 -3.06
C GLY A 81 1.16 3.97 -3.13
N VAL A 82 1.90 3.22 -2.34
CA VAL A 82 1.83 1.76 -2.28
C VAL A 82 1.42 1.31 -0.88
N LEU A 83 0.30 0.59 -0.80
CA LEU A 83 -0.10 -0.13 0.42
C LEU A 83 0.39 -1.57 0.30
N VAL A 84 1.34 -1.95 1.15
CA VAL A 84 1.85 -3.32 1.24
C VAL A 84 1.16 -4.04 2.38
N VAL A 85 0.62 -5.23 2.10
CA VAL A 85 -0.02 -6.07 3.11
C VAL A 85 0.89 -7.24 3.45
N VAL A 86 1.24 -7.38 4.72
CA VAL A 86 2.08 -8.44 5.26
C VAL A 86 1.33 -9.25 6.32
N ASP A 87 1.71 -10.50 6.52
CA ASP A 87 1.11 -11.40 7.49
C ASP A 87 1.87 -11.33 8.83
N ALA A 88 1.17 -10.95 9.90
CA ALA A 88 1.72 -10.88 11.25
C ALA A 88 2.21 -12.24 11.76
N THR A 89 1.61 -13.34 11.31
CA THR A 89 1.97 -14.70 11.73
C THR A 89 3.21 -15.23 11.00
N ASN A 90 3.58 -14.60 9.87
CA ASN A 90 4.75 -14.98 9.07
C ASN A 90 5.44 -13.76 8.44
N LEU A 91 5.92 -12.85 9.29
CA LEU A 91 6.56 -11.60 8.87
C LEU A 91 7.81 -11.84 8.01
N GLN A 92 8.64 -12.81 8.38
CA GLN A 92 9.90 -13.05 7.68
C GLN A 92 9.70 -13.29 6.18
N ARG A 93 8.67 -14.04 5.81
CA ARG A 93 8.33 -14.30 4.41
C ARG A 93 7.70 -13.10 3.73
N SER A 94 6.86 -12.37 4.45
CA SER A 94 6.06 -11.29 3.89
C SER A 94 6.84 -9.98 3.71
N LEU A 95 7.89 -9.76 4.50
CA LEU A 95 8.68 -8.53 4.46
C LEU A 95 9.57 -8.38 3.23
N ALA A 96 9.86 -9.46 2.48
CA ALA A 96 10.63 -9.38 1.24
C ALA A 96 9.96 -8.44 0.24
N VAL A 97 8.67 -8.65 -0.05
CA VAL A 97 7.88 -7.79 -0.95
C VAL A 97 7.79 -6.35 -0.43
N ALA A 98 7.68 -6.16 0.88
CA ALA A 98 7.64 -4.82 1.47
C ALA A 98 8.95 -4.05 1.21
N ARG A 99 10.11 -4.69 1.40
CA ARG A 99 11.42 -4.09 1.12
C ARG A 99 11.58 -3.72 -0.35
N GLU A 100 11.20 -4.62 -1.25
CA GLU A 100 11.26 -4.36 -2.69
C GLU A 100 10.34 -3.20 -3.10
N ALA A 101 9.11 -3.13 -2.56
CA ALA A 101 8.19 -2.04 -2.82
C ALA A 101 8.73 -0.68 -2.33
N ILE A 102 9.35 -0.65 -1.14
CA ILE A 102 9.97 0.56 -0.58
C ILE A 102 11.15 1.01 -1.47
N GLN A 103 11.97 0.08 -1.97
CA GLN A 103 13.10 0.36 -2.84
C GLN A 103 12.69 0.98 -4.19
N CYS A 104 11.44 0.82 -4.62
CA CYS A 104 10.90 1.49 -5.79
C CYS A 104 10.72 3.02 -5.60
N GLY A 105 10.97 3.55 -4.39
CA GLY A 105 10.97 4.99 -4.11
C GLY A 105 9.58 5.64 -4.04
N ARG A 106 8.50 4.87 -4.07
CA ARG A 106 7.13 5.38 -3.93
C ARG A 106 6.77 5.56 -2.45
N PRO A 107 5.92 6.54 -2.10
CA PRO A 107 5.35 6.62 -0.76
C PRO A 107 4.72 5.28 -0.39
N THR A 108 5.19 4.65 0.68
CA THR A 108 4.78 3.29 1.06
C THR A 108 4.23 3.27 2.49
N LEU A 109 3.15 2.53 2.67
CA LEU A 109 2.54 2.21 3.95
C LEU A 109 2.45 0.68 4.07
N VAL A 110 2.84 0.13 5.22
CA VAL A 110 2.77 -1.31 5.47
C VAL A 110 1.61 -1.61 6.43
N ALA A 111 0.69 -2.46 6.00
CA ALA A 111 -0.37 -3.01 6.86
C ALA A 111 0.03 -4.43 7.30
N VAL A 112 0.27 -4.59 8.59
CA VAL A 112 0.53 -5.89 9.24
C VAL A 112 -0.81 -6.52 9.58
N ASN A 113 -1.31 -7.37 8.70
CA ASN A 113 -2.62 -8.00 8.83
C ASN A 113 -2.55 -9.26 9.70
N MET A 114 -3.70 -9.73 10.15
CA MET A 114 -3.85 -10.90 11.03
C MET A 114 -3.19 -10.70 12.41
N ILE A 115 -3.12 -9.45 12.89
CA ILE A 115 -2.48 -9.12 14.17
C ILE A 115 -3.13 -9.85 15.36
N GLU A 116 -4.44 -10.09 15.29
CA GLU A 116 -5.17 -10.82 16.30
C GLU A 116 -4.80 -12.32 16.33
N LEU A 117 -4.39 -12.89 15.19
CA LEU A 117 -3.94 -14.28 15.12
C LEU A 117 -2.52 -14.41 15.68
N ALA A 118 -1.63 -13.46 15.36
CA ALA A 118 -0.28 -13.43 15.93
C ALA A 118 -0.34 -13.36 17.46
N ARG A 119 -1.13 -12.44 18.03
CA ARG A 119 -1.33 -12.33 19.48
C ARG A 119 -1.85 -13.64 20.11
N LYS A 120 -2.82 -14.30 19.46
CA LYS A 120 -3.35 -15.60 19.93
C LYS A 120 -2.29 -16.69 19.93
N SER A 121 -1.32 -16.61 19.03
CA SER A 121 -0.21 -17.56 18.92
C SER A 121 0.98 -17.17 19.82
N GLY A 122 0.84 -16.14 20.67
CA GLY A 122 1.90 -15.66 21.55
C GLY A 122 2.99 -14.85 20.83
N VAL A 123 2.72 -14.41 19.59
CA VAL A 123 3.63 -13.56 18.83
C VAL A 123 3.20 -12.12 19.01
N ASP A 124 4.05 -11.33 19.66
CA ASP A 124 3.90 -9.88 19.76
C ASP A 124 4.76 -9.19 18.69
N VAL A 125 4.12 -8.37 17.87
CA VAL A 125 4.78 -7.64 16.78
C VAL A 125 5.00 -6.21 17.22
N ASP A 126 6.25 -5.84 17.43
CA ASP A 126 6.64 -4.45 17.70
C ASP A 126 6.58 -3.64 16.39
N LEU A 127 5.46 -2.93 16.21
CA LEU A 127 5.19 -2.14 15.00
C LEU A 127 6.11 -0.92 14.88
N ASP A 128 6.53 -0.33 16.01
CA ASP A 128 7.40 0.83 16.03
C ASP A 128 8.81 0.46 15.59
N VAL A 129 9.35 -0.64 16.13
CA VAL A 129 10.63 -1.18 15.69
C VAL A 129 10.59 -1.58 14.21
N LEU A 130 9.47 -2.15 13.76
CA LEU A 130 9.31 -2.53 12.35
C LEU A 130 9.27 -1.30 11.45
N SER A 131 8.56 -0.25 11.85
CA SER A 131 8.48 1.04 11.15
C SER A 131 9.85 1.70 11.02
N GLN A 132 10.61 1.74 12.11
CA GLN A 132 11.99 2.27 12.10
C GLN A 132 12.90 1.49 11.15
N LYS A 133 12.84 0.15 11.18
CA LYS A 133 13.67 -0.71 10.31
C LYS A 133 13.30 -0.63 8.84
N LEU A 134 12.03 -0.40 8.53
CA LEU A 134 11.56 -0.27 7.14
C LEU A 134 11.66 1.17 6.61
N GLY A 135 11.74 2.16 7.50
CA GLY A 135 11.76 3.58 7.12
C GLY A 135 10.42 4.08 6.55
N CYS A 136 9.32 3.44 6.88
CA CYS A 136 7.97 3.83 6.45
C CYS A 136 6.94 3.51 7.54
N PRO A 137 5.75 4.15 7.52
CA PRO A 137 4.69 3.86 8.49
C PRO A 137 4.26 2.39 8.42
N VAL A 138 4.02 1.80 9.61
CA VAL A 138 3.56 0.42 9.76
C VAL A 138 2.36 0.39 10.70
N ILE A 139 1.26 -0.19 10.25
CA ILE A 139 0.00 -0.25 10.99
C ILE A 139 -0.43 -1.71 11.17
N GLY A 140 -0.73 -2.11 12.40
CA GLY A 140 -1.31 -3.41 12.71
C GLY A 140 -2.80 -3.41 12.42
N VAL A 141 -3.27 -4.39 11.66
CA VAL A 141 -4.68 -4.48 11.29
C VAL A 141 -5.21 -5.91 11.39
N SER A 142 -6.51 -6.02 11.49
CA SER A 142 -7.24 -7.26 11.26
C SER A 142 -8.36 -7.02 10.26
N ALA A 143 -8.19 -7.49 9.05
CA ALA A 143 -9.26 -7.43 8.04
C ALA A 143 -10.51 -8.22 8.49
N ARG A 144 -10.35 -9.19 9.38
CA ARG A 144 -11.45 -10.00 9.91
C ARG A 144 -12.27 -9.27 10.96
N THR A 145 -11.63 -8.65 11.94
CA THR A 145 -12.31 -8.00 13.08
C THR A 145 -12.59 -6.52 12.83
N GLY A 146 -11.83 -5.85 11.96
CA GLY A 146 -11.87 -4.41 11.74
C GLY A 146 -10.88 -3.63 12.60
N GLU A 147 -10.09 -4.30 13.45
CA GLU A 147 -9.06 -3.67 14.28
C GLU A 147 -8.05 -2.91 13.41
N GLY A 148 -7.68 -1.69 13.81
CA GLY A 148 -6.67 -0.86 13.16
C GLY A 148 -7.06 -0.26 11.81
N LEU A 149 -8.31 -0.44 11.33
CA LEU A 149 -8.72 0.10 10.03
C LEU A 149 -8.80 1.63 10.00
N ASP A 150 -9.21 2.27 11.08
CA ASP A 150 -9.30 3.73 11.15
C ASP A 150 -7.90 4.35 11.17
N ASP A 151 -6.96 3.74 11.87
CA ASP A 151 -5.54 4.15 11.85
C ASP A 151 -4.94 3.96 10.46
N LEU A 152 -5.25 2.83 9.79
CA LEU A 152 -4.82 2.58 8.43
C LEU A 152 -5.36 3.62 7.45
N LYS A 153 -6.65 3.98 7.53
CA LYS A 153 -7.26 5.03 6.72
C LYS A 153 -6.63 6.39 6.94
N SER A 154 -6.39 6.74 8.21
CA SER A 154 -5.73 8.00 8.58
C SER A 154 -4.32 8.09 8.00
N ASN A 155 -3.55 7.01 8.07
CA ASN A 155 -2.21 6.94 7.49
C ASN A 155 -2.22 6.93 5.95
N LEU A 156 -3.20 6.27 5.32
CA LEU A 156 -3.39 6.36 3.86
C LEU A 156 -3.68 7.79 3.42
N ARG A 157 -4.52 8.50 4.17
CA ARG A 157 -4.80 9.92 3.91
C ARG A 157 -3.53 10.77 3.99
N GLN A 158 -2.71 10.59 5.01
CA GLN A 158 -1.44 11.32 5.16
C GLN A 158 -0.45 10.97 4.04
N LEU A 159 -0.38 9.70 3.63
CA LEU A 159 0.46 9.22 2.55
C LEU A 159 0.15 9.90 1.22
N LEU A 160 -1.13 10.12 0.93
CA LEU A 160 -1.63 10.68 -0.33
C LEU A 160 -1.73 12.21 -0.33
N GLN A 161 -1.45 12.88 0.80
CA GLN A 161 -1.35 14.34 0.82
C GLN A 161 -0.12 14.78 0.02
N PRO A 162 -0.25 15.82 -0.84
CA PRO A 162 0.91 16.39 -1.50
C PRO A 162 1.91 16.85 -0.42
N ARG A 163 3.11 16.29 -0.42
CA ARG A 163 4.19 16.73 0.46
C ARG A 163 4.45 18.21 0.15
N LYS A 164 4.11 19.11 1.06
CA LYS A 164 4.59 20.49 1.01
C LYS A 164 6.11 20.41 1.08
N MET A 165 6.77 20.67 -0.03
CA MET A 165 8.22 20.81 -0.06
C MET A 165 8.55 22.08 0.73
N VAL A 166 8.97 21.93 1.98
CA VAL A 166 9.58 23.03 2.72
C VAL A 166 10.97 23.24 2.13
N VAL A 167 11.06 24.15 1.18
CA VAL A 167 12.35 24.66 0.72
C VAL A 167 12.92 25.48 1.87
N LEU A 168 13.82 24.93 2.65
CA LEU A 168 14.61 25.66 3.63
C LEU A 168 15.61 26.55 2.85
N GLY A 169 15.25 27.82 2.70
CA GLY A 169 16.16 28.88 2.37
C GLY A 169 16.57 28.99 0.90
N ALA A 170 15.81 29.79 0.15
CA ALA A 170 16.34 30.77 -0.79
C ALA A 170 15.25 31.85 -0.93
N GLU A 171 15.56 33.04 -0.48
CA GLU A 171 14.87 34.24 -0.90
C GLU A 171 15.06 34.34 -2.43
N ALA A 172 14.02 34.09 -3.18
CA ALA A 172 13.96 34.41 -4.59
C ALA A 172 12.71 35.30 -4.78
N GLU A 173 12.99 36.54 -5.15
CA GLU A 173 12.02 37.55 -5.56
C GLU A 173 11.06 36.97 -6.62
N PRO A 174 9.80 37.43 -6.65
CA PRO A 174 8.85 37.00 -7.66
C PRO A 174 9.25 37.61 -9.02
N ALA A 175 9.67 36.79 -9.95
CA ALA A 175 9.74 37.18 -11.34
C ALA A 175 8.31 37.25 -11.88
N GLU A 176 7.86 38.45 -12.18
CA GLU A 176 6.67 38.72 -12.99
C GLU A 176 6.84 38.05 -14.34
N ILE A 177 5.96 37.11 -14.67
CA ILE A 177 5.78 36.63 -16.03
C ILE A 177 4.48 37.22 -16.54
N GLU A 178 4.62 38.33 -17.24
CA GLU A 178 3.60 38.82 -18.18
C GLU A 178 3.57 37.83 -19.38
N CYS A 179 2.37 37.30 -19.65
CA CYS A 179 1.78 37.09 -21.00
C CYS A 179 0.35 36.60 -20.84
#